data_612381122bb627e9f6192b5efbaa1263
#
_entry.id   612381122bb627e9f6192b5efbaa1263
#
_cell.length_a   1.000
_cell.length_b   1.000
_cell.length_c   1.000
_cell.angle_alpha   90.00
_cell.angle_beta   90.00
_cell.angle_gamma   90.00
#
_symmetry.space_group_name_H-M   'P 1'
#
loop_
_entity.id
_entity.type
_entity.pdbx_description
1 polymer ?
#
loop_
_entity_poly.entity_id
_entity_poly.type
_entity_poly.pdbx_seq_one_letter_code
_entity_poly.pdbx_strand_id
1 'polypeptide(L)'
;MRPEIRKAEGSPGPASGRPRPRWYRWLAKPSARLVSTSVLAAAAIIFATPASGGMAARFVKAVGFGPSPSQNGASFGGTPAVGALFTTSNGHLGTHFCTASVVNSPHGNLLLTAAHCVVGTQGTIAFVPGYANGQAPYQIWNVSRIFTDQAWNNSASVDDDVAFLEVSRNGGAPIEDVTGAEQLGIGLPPVELTRVIGYPNGAPEPVVCQNWTKAFSPNQLEFDCGGYPDGTSGGPFLIRVDHATGQGTVMGVIGGYQQGGDSPTVSYSAMFGSNVRALYESAVARS
;
A
#
# COMPACT_ATOMS: atom_id res chain seq x y z
N MET A 1 9.79 21.39 66.36
CA MET A 1 9.10 22.57 65.82
C MET A 1 8.57 22.21 64.42
N ARG A 2 7.26 22.07 64.33
CA ARG A 2 6.56 21.93 63.04
C ARG A 2 6.07 23.30 62.59
N PRO A 3 6.07 23.69 61.35
CA PRO A 3 5.13 24.67 60.85
C PRO A 3 4.03 24.08 59.98
N GLU A 4 2.89 24.71 60.16
CA GLU A 4 1.54 24.42 59.75
C GLU A 4 1.29 24.43 58.25
N ILE A 5 0.32 23.59 57.87
CA ILE A 5 -0.34 23.52 56.59
C ILE A 5 -1.39 24.64 56.52
N ARG A 6 -1.32 25.50 55.49
CA ARG A 6 -2.46 26.33 55.09
C ARG A 6 -3.13 25.75 53.85
N LYS A 7 -4.37 25.37 54.01
CA LYS A 7 -5.32 25.09 52.92
C LYS A 7 -5.73 26.42 52.27
N ALA A 8 -5.76 26.45 50.96
CA ALA A 8 -6.51 27.44 50.20
C ALA A 8 -7.50 26.69 49.28
N GLU A 9 -8.77 26.83 49.63
CA GLU A 9 -9.92 26.43 48.79
C GLU A 9 -10.11 27.49 47.71
N GLY A 10 -10.27 27.03 46.48
CA GLY A 10 -10.68 27.85 45.33
C GLY A 10 -11.54 27.02 44.41
N SER A 11 -12.84 27.24 44.43
CA SER A 11 -13.85 26.64 43.55
C SER A 11 -13.64 27.01 42.09
N PRO A 12 -13.85 26.11 41.15
CA PRO A 12 -13.90 26.47 39.74
C PRO A 12 -15.28 27.00 39.34
N GLY A 13 -15.31 28.17 38.71
CA GLY A 13 -16.48 28.75 38.06
C GLY A 13 -16.85 28.06 36.75
N PRO A 14 -18.06 28.28 36.20
CA PRO A 14 -18.61 27.50 35.13
C PRO A 14 -17.98 27.81 33.76
N ALA A 15 -17.73 26.74 32.99
CA ALA A 15 -17.23 26.79 31.62
C ALA A 15 -18.21 27.47 30.68
N SER A 16 -17.79 28.54 30.04
CA SER A 16 -18.49 29.21 28.94
C SER A 16 -18.44 28.36 27.68
N GLY A 17 -19.62 27.98 27.20
CA GLY A 17 -19.79 27.22 25.95
C GLY A 17 -19.34 28.01 24.74
N ARG A 18 -18.50 27.40 23.92
CA ARG A 18 -18.19 27.90 22.56
C ARG A 18 -19.28 27.48 21.58
N PRO A 19 -19.69 28.36 20.66
CA PRO A 19 -20.74 28.02 19.69
C PRO A 19 -20.19 27.05 18.62
N ARG A 20 -20.97 26.01 18.32
CA ARG A 20 -20.71 25.06 17.25
C ARG A 20 -20.90 25.72 15.88
N PRO A 21 -20.05 25.46 14.87
CA PRO A 21 -20.26 26.00 13.50
C PRO A 21 -21.46 25.34 12.83
N ARG A 22 -22.31 26.22 12.22
CA ARG A 22 -23.57 25.89 11.51
C ARG A 22 -23.24 25.32 10.11
N TRP A 23 -22.94 24.04 9.98
CA TRP A 23 -22.73 23.36 8.68
C TRP A 23 -23.79 22.30 8.33
N TYR A 24 -24.86 22.18 9.10
CA TYR A 24 -25.93 21.21 8.82
C TYR A 24 -27.22 21.91 8.42
N ARG A 25 -27.31 22.31 7.14
CA ARG A 25 -28.60 22.51 6.46
C ARG A 25 -28.35 22.59 4.97
N TRP A 26 -28.44 21.49 4.27
CA TRP A 26 -28.89 21.37 2.87
C TRP A 26 -29.02 19.87 2.55
N LEU A 27 -30.12 19.27 3.01
CA LEU A 27 -30.67 18.06 2.41
C LEU A 27 -31.99 18.46 1.76
N ALA A 28 -31.92 18.93 0.54
CA ALA A 28 -33.07 19.03 -0.34
C ALA A 28 -33.17 17.69 -1.10
N LYS A 29 -34.25 16.97 -0.89
CA LYS A 29 -34.60 15.77 -1.65
C LYS A 29 -35.02 16.19 -3.07
N PRO A 30 -34.47 15.60 -4.15
CA PRO A 30 -35.09 15.68 -5.46
C PRO A 30 -36.21 14.63 -5.57
N SER A 31 -37.40 15.06 -5.82
CA SER A 31 -38.55 14.25 -6.20
C SER A 31 -38.32 13.60 -7.58
N ALA A 32 -38.38 12.27 -7.63
CA ALA A 32 -38.35 11.52 -8.87
C ALA A 32 -39.59 11.80 -9.70
N ARG A 33 -39.43 12.40 -10.88
CA ARG A 33 -40.44 12.40 -11.93
C ARG A 33 -40.11 11.23 -12.87
N LEU A 34 -41.00 10.24 -12.86
CA LEU A 34 -41.09 9.18 -13.86
C LEU A 34 -41.45 9.81 -15.20
N VAL A 35 -40.53 9.76 -16.16
CA VAL A 35 -40.85 9.99 -17.58
C VAL A 35 -40.87 8.63 -18.25
N SER A 36 -42.08 8.17 -18.56
CA SER A 36 -42.29 6.99 -19.39
C SER A 36 -42.08 7.35 -20.84
N THR A 37 -41.00 6.86 -21.46
CA THR A 37 -40.82 6.89 -22.91
C THR A 37 -41.18 5.52 -23.48
N SER A 38 -42.27 5.48 -24.17
CA SER A 38 -42.73 4.35 -24.98
C SER A 38 -41.80 4.23 -26.21
N VAL A 39 -41.06 3.12 -26.30
CA VAL A 39 -40.31 2.79 -27.50
C VAL A 39 -41.19 1.97 -28.43
N LEU A 40 -41.62 2.56 -29.53
CA LEU A 40 -42.26 1.87 -30.66
C LEU A 40 -41.21 1.03 -31.38
N ALA A 41 -41.32 -0.29 -31.31
CA ALA A 41 -40.56 -1.22 -32.09
C ALA A 41 -41.10 -1.26 -33.54
N ALA A 42 -40.36 -0.69 -34.48
CA ALA A 42 -40.60 -0.90 -35.91
C ALA A 42 -39.94 -2.21 -36.35
N ALA A 43 -40.77 -3.23 -36.64
CA ALA A 43 -40.32 -4.46 -37.24
C ALA A 43 -40.05 -4.23 -38.75
N ALA A 44 -38.80 -4.23 -39.16
CA ALA A 44 -38.39 -4.28 -40.58
C ALA A 44 -38.27 -5.74 -41.00
N ILE A 45 -39.18 -6.19 -41.83
CA ILE A 45 -39.14 -7.50 -42.50
C ILE A 45 -38.16 -7.34 -43.67
N ILE A 46 -36.99 -7.93 -43.58
CA ILE A 46 -36.02 -8.02 -44.67
C ILE A 46 -36.17 -9.39 -45.36
N PHE A 47 -36.60 -9.39 -46.62
CA PHE A 47 -36.57 -10.58 -47.46
C PHE A 47 -35.09 -10.92 -47.76
N ALA A 48 -34.65 -12.07 -47.31
CA ALA A 48 -33.31 -12.59 -47.61
C ALA A 48 -33.37 -13.34 -48.95
N THR A 49 -32.58 -12.88 -49.91
CA THR A 49 -32.20 -13.65 -51.10
C THR A 49 -30.99 -14.54 -50.74
N PRO A 50 -30.95 -15.82 -51.17
CA PRO A 50 -29.79 -16.65 -50.89
C PRO A 50 -28.68 -16.33 -51.90
N ALA A 51 -27.67 -15.58 -51.48
CA ALA A 51 -26.41 -15.49 -52.18
C ALA A 51 -25.44 -16.50 -51.55
N SER A 52 -25.09 -17.54 -52.31
CA SER A 52 -24.01 -18.47 -51.98
C SER A 52 -22.67 -17.76 -52.03
N GLY A 53 -22.18 -17.38 -50.86
CA GLY A 53 -20.88 -16.78 -50.67
C GLY A 53 -20.33 -17.25 -49.32
N GLY A 54 -19.15 -17.89 -49.35
CA GLY A 54 -18.53 -18.56 -48.23
C GLY A 54 -18.46 -17.68 -46.95
N MET A 55 -18.97 -18.21 -45.88
CA MET A 55 -18.80 -17.62 -44.53
C MET A 55 -17.35 -17.81 -44.13
N ALA A 56 -16.52 -16.78 -44.33
CA ALA A 56 -15.29 -16.63 -43.59
C ALA A 56 -15.66 -16.36 -42.12
N ALA A 57 -15.61 -17.39 -41.28
CA ALA A 57 -15.74 -17.24 -39.83
C ALA A 57 -14.63 -16.31 -39.37
N ARG A 58 -14.98 -15.04 -39.12
CA ARG A 58 -14.11 -14.14 -38.37
C ARG A 58 -14.04 -14.67 -36.95
N PHE A 59 -12.97 -15.41 -36.65
CA PHE A 59 -12.59 -15.70 -35.28
C PHE A 59 -12.31 -14.36 -34.61
N VAL A 60 -13.26 -13.87 -33.83
CA VAL A 60 -13.01 -12.84 -32.83
C VAL A 60 -12.05 -13.49 -31.87
N LYS A 61 -10.76 -13.14 -31.98
CA LYS A 61 -9.74 -13.55 -31.04
C LYS A 61 -10.23 -13.03 -29.68
N ALA A 62 -10.66 -13.93 -28.81
CA ALA A 62 -10.98 -13.57 -27.42
C ALA A 62 -9.74 -12.87 -26.87
N VAL A 63 -9.88 -11.60 -26.50
CA VAL A 63 -8.84 -10.88 -25.79
C VAL A 63 -8.77 -11.57 -24.44
N GLY A 64 -7.79 -12.46 -24.28
CA GLY A 64 -7.56 -13.16 -23.03
C GLY A 64 -7.17 -12.13 -21.97
N PHE A 65 -8.02 -11.94 -20.97
CA PHE A 65 -7.62 -11.31 -19.73
C PHE A 65 -6.72 -12.31 -18.99
N GLY A 66 -5.42 -12.15 -19.16
CA GLY A 66 -4.42 -13.00 -18.53
C GLY A 66 -3.09 -12.23 -18.42
N PRO A 67 -2.12 -12.77 -17.68
CA PRO A 67 -0.82 -12.13 -17.50
C PRO A 67 -0.22 -11.79 -18.87
N SER A 68 0.10 -10.51 -19.07
CA SER A 68 0.82 -10.06 -20.27
C SER A 68 2.27 -10.54 -20.19
N PRO A 69 2.92 -10.86 -21.34
CA PRO A 69 4.34 -11.19 -21.34
C PRO A 69 5.16 -10.01 -20.78
N SER A 70 6.25 -10.34 -20.12
CA SER A 70 7.18 -9.49 -19.36
C SER A 70 7.15 -8.00 -19.75
N GLN A 71 6.58 -7.18 -18.87
CA GLN A 71 6.72 -5.74 -18.89
C GLN A 71 7.98 -5.35 -18.13
N ASN A 72 8.47 -4.14 -18.34
CA ASN A 72 9.54 -3.56 -17.53
C ASN A 72 9.00 -2.37 -16.74
N GLY A 73 9.42 -2.28 -15.49
CA GLY A 73 9.16 -1.11 -14.66
C GLY A 73 9.81 0.14 -15.25
N ALA A 74 9.17 1.26 -15.02
CA ALA A 74 9.66 2.58 -15.40
C ALA A 74 9.98 3.40 -14.16
N SER A 75 11.05 4.18 -14.18
CA SER A 75 11.32 5.17 -13.14
C SER A 75 10.25 6.25 -13.13
N PHE A 76 9.90 6.74 -11.93
CA PHE A 76 8.94 7.81 -11.76
C PHE A 76 9.22 8.60 -10.46
N GLY A 77 8.57 9.74 -10.28
CA GLY A 77 8.82 10.64 -9.15
C GLY A 77 8.33 10.16 -7.78
N GLY A 78 7.86 8.91 -7.66
CA GLY A 78 7.35 8.34 -6.40
C GLY A 78 5.89 8.71 -6.08
N THR A 79 5.40 8.16 -4.96
CA THR A 79 4.11 8.51 -4.35
C THR A 79 4.35 8.86 -2.88
N PRO A 80 3.51 9.71 -2.26
CA PRO A 80 3.74 10.11 -0.86
C PRO A 80 3.77 8.94 0.14
N ALA A 81 2.88 7.94 -0.04
CA ALA A 81 2.74 6.83 0.90
C ALA A 81 3.81 5.73 0.75
N VAL A 82 4.61 5.72 -0.34
CA VAL A 82 5.67 4.72 -0.57
C VAL A 82 7.03 5.39 -0.51
N GLY A 83 8.00 4.76 0.16
CA GLY A 83 9.32 5.35 0.35
C GLY A 83 10.43 4.33 0.52
N ALA A 84 11.65 4.83 0.59
CA ALA A 84 12.86 4.04 0.78
C ALA A 84 13.21 3.89 2.27
N LEU A 85 13.68 2.70 2.66
CA LEU A 85 14.29 2.43 3.96
C LEU A 85 15.79 2.66 3.89
N PHE A 86 16.30 3.48 4.78
CA PHE A 86 17.72 3.83 4.90
C PHE A 86 18.30 3.28 6.18
N THR A 87 19.57 2.85 6.15
CA THR A 87 20.37 2.75 7.37
C THR A 87 20.70 4.15 7.85
N THR A 88 20.82 4.35 9.16
CA THR A 88 21.30 5.62 9.72
C THR A 88 22.48 5.41 10.65
N SER A 89 23.41 6.35 10.63
CA SER A 89 24.57 6.38 11.53
C SER A 89 24.85 7.82 11.94
N ASN A 90 24.97 8.09 13.23
CA ASN A 90 25.23 9.43 13.78
C ASN A 90 24.27 10.51 13.28
N GLY A 91 23.00 10.13 13.05
CA GLY A 91 21.95 11.05 12.56
C GLY A 91 22.00 11.32 11.05
N HIS A 92 22.87 10.67 10.29
CA HIS A 92 22.97 10.80 8.83
C HIS A 92 22.37 9.56 8.13
N LEU A 93 21.68 9.79 7.02
CA LEU A 93 21.24 8.71 6.14
C LEU A 93 22.45 8.05 5.47
N GLY A 94 22.50 6.73 5.49
CA GLY A 94 23.39 5.91 4.70
C GLY A 94 22.82 5.63 3.31
N THR A 95 22.95 4.39 2.85
CA THR A 95 22.31 3.92 1.62
C THR A 95 20.91 3.41 1.93
N HIS A 96 19.95 3.60 1.00
CA HIS A 96 18.69 2.88 1.07
C HIS A 96 18.86 1.42 0.63
N PHE A 97 18.15 0.53 1.24
CA PHE A 97 18.36 -0.91 1.08
C PHE A 97 17.05 -1.70 0.86
N CYS A 98 15.90 -1.10 1.15
CA CYS A 98 14.56 -1.68 0.97
C CYS A 98 13.53 -0.59 0.74
N THR A 99 12.32 -1.03 0.46
CA THR A 99 11.13 -0.21 0.25
C THR A 99 10.13 -0.46 1.37
N ALA A 100 9.33 0.53 1.72
CA ALA A 100 8.19 0.40 2.62
C ALA A 100 7.02 1.29 2.16
N SER A 101 5.84 1.02 2.68
CA SER A 101 4.66 1.87 2.47
C SER A 101 3.97 2.20 3.80
N VAL A 102 3.40 3.40 3.90
CA VAL A 102 2.54 3.77 5.01
C VAL A 102 1.23 3.00 4.90
N VAL A 103 0.78 2.37 5.97
CA VAL A 103 -0.51 1.67 6.02
C VAL A 103 -1.43 2.31 7.02
N ASN A 104 -2.72 2.39 6.68
CA ASN A 104 -3.74 2.93 7.57
C ASN A 104 -3.73 2.21 8.92
N SER A 105 -3.71 2.98 9.99
CA SER A 105 -3.73 2.47 11.36
C SER A 105 -4.37 3.47 12.32
N PRO A 106 -4.90 3.02 13.48
CA PRO A 106 -5.56 3.91 14.43
C PRO A 106 -4.70 5.08 14.94
N HIS A 107 -3.37 4.90 14.99
CA HIS A 107 -2.41 5.93 15.42
C HIS A 107 -1.70 6.61 14.25
N GLY A 108 -1.95 6.18 13.01
CA GLY A 108 -1.40 6.77 11.79
C GLY A 108 0.11 6.70 11.66
N ASN A 109 0.78 5.73 12.30
CA ASN A 109 2.24 5.67 12.44
C ASN A 109 2.87 4.35 12.00
N LEU A 110 2.13 3.50 11.27
CA LEU A 110 2.62 2.19 10.83
C LEU A 110 3.07 2.19 9.37
N LEU A 111 4.19 1.53 9.13
CA LEU A 111 4.69 1.14 7.82
C LEU A 111 4.57 -0.36 7.64
N LEU A 112 4.49 -0.79 6.39
CA LEU A 112 4.54 -2.18 5.93
C LEU A 112 5.77 -2.38 5.04
N THR A 113 6.50 -3.48 5.25
CA THR A 113 7.65 -3.90 4.46
C THR A 113 7.84 -5.42 4.55
N ALA A 114 8.90 -5.97 3.97
CA ALA A 114 9.29 -7.36 4.15
C ALA A 114 10.08 -7.57 5.46
N ALA A 115 9.93 -8.73 6.09
CA ALA A 115 10.64 -9.03 7.34
C ALA A 115 12.15 -9.21 7.11
N HIS A 116 12.58 -9.78 5.98
CA HIS A 116 14.00 -9.90 5.63
C HIS A 116 14.71 -8.55 5.52
N CYS A 117 13.98 -7.47 5.26
CA CYS A 117 14.56 -6.11 5.22
C CYS A 117 15.03 -5.61 6.59
N VAL A 118 14.38 -6.06 7.67
CA VAL A 118 14.52 -5.41 8.99
C VAL A 118 15.07 -6.33 10.06
N VAL A 119 14.95 -7.65 9.90
CA VAL A 119 15.52 -8.62 10.84
C VAL A 119 17.00 -8.79 10.56
N GLY A 120 17.84 -8.53 11.58
CA GLY A 120 19.31 -8.60 11.46
C GLY A 120 19.97 -7.36 10.85
N THR A 121 19.19 -6.33 10.49
CA THR A 121 19.77 -5.05 10.02
C THR A 121 20.57 -4.38 11.13
N GLN A 122 21.81 -4.03 10.82
CA GLN A 122 22.71 -3.33 11.74
C GLN A 122 22.40 -1.82 11.77
N GLY A 123 22.34 -1.24 12.97
CA GLY A 123 22.08 0.19 13.15
C GLY A 123 20.61 0.56 13.26
N THR A 124 20.34 1.84 13.15
CA THR A 124 18.97 2.37 13.16
C THR A 124 18.44 2.52 11.73
N ILE A 125 17.12 2.42 11.59
CA ILE A 125 16.43 2.51 10.29
C ILE A 125 15.64 3.81 10.25
N ALA A 126 15.70 4.50 9.11
CA ALA A 126 14.85 5.61 8.79
C ALA A 126 14.05 5.35 7.50
N PHE A 127 12.84 5.84 7.46
CA PHE A 127 11.97 5.83 6.29
C PHE A 127 11.89 7.22 5.66
N VAL A 128 12.04 7.28 4.36
CA VAL A 128 11.93 8.54 3.59
C VAL A 128 10.80 8.38 2.57
N PRO A 129 9.58 8.82 2.92
CA PRO A 129 8.42 8.73 2.03
C PRO A 129 8.60 9.63 0.82
N GLY A 130 8.19 9.15 -0.37
CA GLY A 130 8.31 9.87 -1.62
C GLY A 130 9.75 10.23 -2.02
N TYR A 131 10.75 9.49 -1.52
CA TYR A 131 12.15 9.75 -1.87
C TYR A 131 12.36 9.78 -3.38
N ALA A 132 12.99 10.84 -3.86
CA ALA A 132 13.40 10.94 -5.25
C ALA A 132 14.58 11.92 -5.38
N ASN A 133 15.60 11.58 -6.18
CA ASN A 133 16.73 12.46 -6.54
C ASN A 133 17.41 13.10 -5.32
N GLY A 134 17.61 12.35 -4.24
CA GLY A 134 18.22 12.84 -3.01
C GLY A 134 17.32 13.73 -2.15
N GLN A 135 16.03 13.88 -2.51
CA GLN A 135 15.09 14.72 -1.78
C GLN A 135 14.23 13.89 -0.81
N ALA A 136 13.90 14.49 0.33
CA ALA A 136 12.99 13.94 1.34
C ALA A 136 11.75 14.87 1.48
N PRO A 137 10.81 14.84 0.51
CA PRO A 137 9.74 15.81 0.42
C PRO A 137 8.80 15.78 1.63
N TYR A 138 8.66 14.62 2.25
CA TYR A 138 7.83 14.40 3.44
C TYR A 138 8.69 14.15 4.69
N GLN A 139 9.93 14.61 4.69
CA GLN A 139 10.92 14.49 5.76
C GLN A 139 11.39 13.05 6.01
N ILE A 140 12.18 12.88 7.08
CA ILE A 140 12.78 11.62 7.49
C ILE A 140 12.07 11.13 8.74
N TRP A 141 11.64 9.86 8.76
CA TRP A 141 10.90 9.24 9.84
C TRP A 141 11.73 8.12 10.45
N ASN A 142 12.02 8.21 11.74
CA ASN A 142 12.80 7.19 12.41
C ASN A 142 11.92 6.01 12.80
N VAL A 143 12.39 4.80 12.56
CA VAL A 143 11.75 3.57 13.02
C VAL A 143 12.03 3.40 14.51
N SER A 144 10.96 3.31 15.30
CA SER A 144 11.01 3.16 16.76
C SER A 144 10.81 1.72 17.21
N ARG A 145 10.00 0.94 16.47
CA ARG A 145 9.74 -0.49 16.74
C ARG A 145 9.58 -1.28 15.46
N ILE A 146 9.88 -2.57 15.56
CA ILE A 146 9.74 -3.55 14.47
C ILE A 146 8.85 -4.68 14.99
N PHE A 147 7.87 -5.07 14.17
CA PHE A 147 6.94 -6.16 14.44
C PHE A 147 7.07 -7.19 13.32
N THR A 148 7.46 -8.40 13.69
CA THR A 148 7.59 -9.56 12.78
C THR A 148 6.90 -10.77 13.37
N ASP A 149 6.47 -11.70 12.51
CA ASP A 149 5.87 -12.94 12.96
C ASP A 149 6.91 -13.87 13.61
N GLN A 150 6.45 -14.72 14.54
CA GLN A 150 7.30 -15.69 15.21
C GLN A 150 7.79 -16.79 14.24
N ALA A 151 7.00 -17.15 13.24
CA ALA A 151 7.40 -18.14 12.23
C ALA A 151 8.56 -17.61 11.38
N TRP A 152 8.54 -16.29 11.03
CA TRP A 152 9.70 -15.66 10.41
C TRP A 152 10.94 -15.71 11.31
N ASN A 153 10.81 -15.28 12.57
CA ASN A 153 11.93 -15.18 13.51
C ASN A 153 12.57 -16.54 13.81
N ASN A 154 11.78 -17.62 13.83
CA ASN A 154 12.25 -18.96 14.15
C ASN A 154 12.83 -19.73 12.96
N SER A 155 12.31 -19.55 11.77
CA SER A 155 12.61 -20.40 10.62
C SER A 155 12.70 -19.68 9.28
N ALA A 156 12.64 -18.34 9.26
CA ALA A 156 12.56 -17.53 8.03
C ALA A 156 11.47 -18.05 7.09
N SER A 157 10.27 -18.31 7.66
CA SER A 157 9.11 -18.78 6.90
C SER A 157 8.77 -17.80 5.78
N VAL A 158 8.85 -18.25 4.54
CA VAL A 158 8.58 -17.40 3.36
C VAL A 158 7.15 -16.89 3.33
N ASP A 159 6.21 -17.58 3.97
CA ASP A 159 4.80 -17.17 4.05
C ASP A 159 4.57 -16.07 5.11
N ASP A 160 5.61 -15.77 5.92
CA ASP A 160 5.58 -14.77 7.00
C ASP A 160 6.66 -13.69 6.80
N ASP A 161 7.18 -13.53 5.57
CA ASP A 161 8.15 -12.48 5.21
C ASP A 161 7.49 -11.11 5.08
N VAL A 162 6.87 -10.68 6.18
CA VAL A 162 6.14 -9.42 6.33
C VAL A 162 6.51 -8.78 7.66
N ALA A 163 6.69 -7.47 7.68
CA ALA A 163 6.94 -6.71 8.89
C ALA A 163 6.11 -5.42 8.92
N PHE A 164 5.67 -5.03 10.12
CA PHE A 164 5.19 -3.68 10.38
C PHE A 164 6.23 -2.91 11.19
N LEU A 165 6.38 -1.62 10.87
CA LEU A 165 7.30 -0.73 11.57
C LEU A 165 6.52 0.42 12.15
N GLU A 166 6.76 0.74 13.42
CA GLU A 166 6.29 1.98 14.00
C GLU A 166 7.31 3.08 13.71
N VAL A 167 6.84 4.23 13.27
CA VAL A 167 7.66 5.42 13.05
C VAL A 167 7.20 6.58 13.90
N SER A 168 8.16 7.42 14.29
CA SER A 168 7.88 8.66 14.99
C SER A 168 8.77 9.78 14.47
N ARG A 169 8.21 10.98 14.38
CA ARG A 169 8.93 12.22 14.20
C ARG A 169 8.77 13.06 15.44
N ASN A 170 9.87 13.58 16.00
CA ASN A 170 9.86 14.38 17.24
C ASN A 170 8.88 15.56 17.13
N GLY A 171 7.78 15.50 17.90
CA GLY A 171 6.77 16.56 18.00
C GLY A 171 5.91 16.78 16.74
N GLY A 172 5.93 15.83 15.78
CA GLY A 172 5.16 15.96 14.53
C GLY A 172 3.79 15.25 14.55
N ALA A 173 2.98 15.52 13.52
CA ALA A 173 1.78 14.77 13.20
C ALA A 173 2.11 13.31 12.86
N PRO A 174 1.15 12.38 12.97
CA PRO A 174 1.30 11.02 12.45
C PRO A 174 1.69 11.03 10.96
N ILE A 175 2.45 10.03 10.52
CA ILE A 175 2.92 9.98 9.13
C ILE A 175 1.74 9.90 8.15
N GLU A 176 0.68 9.20 8.50
CA GLU A 176 -0.53 9.07 7.67
C GLU A 176 -1.18 10.43 7.36
N ASP A 177 -1.15 11.37 8.31
CA ASP A 177 -1.69 12.73 8.10
C ASP A 177 -0.84 13.54 7.10
N VAL A 178 0.41 13.15 6.89
CA VAL A 178 1.36 13.85 6.02
C VAL A 178 1.39 13.24 4.61
N THR A 179 1.33 11.92 4.51
CA THR A 179 1.53 11.18 3.26
C THR A 179 0.27 10.51 2.74
N GLY A 180 -0.78 10.38 3.58
CA GLY A 180 -1.82 9.39 3.39
C GLY A 180 -1.29 7.98 3.64
N ALA A 181 -2.12 6.97 3.42
CA ALA A 181 -1.79 5.57 3.69
C ALA A 181 -2.50 4.61 2.74
N GLU A 182 -1.89 3.45 2.53
CA GLU A 182 -2.47 2.33 1.83
C GLU A 182 -3.46 1.58 2.74
N GLN A 183 -4.54 1.04 2.18
CA GLN A 183 -5.46 0.18 2.90
C GLN A 183 -4.91 -1.25 2.95
N LEU A 184 -4.86 -1.87 4.13
CA LEU A 184 -4.40 -3.26 4.25
C LEU A 184 -5.46 -4.23 3.72
N GLY A 185 -5.15 -4.97 2.66
CA GLY A 185 -6.00 -5.99 2.05
C GLY A 185 -5.65 -7.40 2.55
N ILE A 186 -6.62 -8.10 3.14
CA ILE A 186 -6.44 -9.46 3.68
C ILE A 186 -7.38 -10.44 2.99
N GLY A 187 -6.87 -11.61 2.60
CA GLY A 187 -7.67 -12.68 2.00
C GLY A 187 -8.20 -12.34 0.62
N LEU A 188 -7.48 -11.53 -0.12
CA LEU A 188 -7.85 -11.11 -1.47
C LEU A 188 -7.50 -12.20 -2.50
N PRO A 189 -8.20 -12.22 -3.67
CA PRO A 189 -7.87 -13.14 -4.76
C PRO A 189 -6.42 -12.98 -5.22
N PRO A 190 -5.75 -14.07 -5.66
CA PRO A 190 -4.37 -13.99 -6.10
C PRO A 190 -4.19 -13.37 -7.50
N VAL A 191 -5.27 -13.24 -8.28
CA VAL A 191 -5.23 -12.71 -9.65
C VAL A 191 -5.89 -11.34 -9.66
N GLU A 192 -5.07 -10.31 -9.63
CA GLU A 192 -5.50 -8.90 -9.59
C GLU A 192 -4.60 -8.06 -10.49
N LEU A 193 -5.14 -7.00 -11.09
CA LEU A 193 -4.34 -6.00 -11.79
C LEU A 193 -3.64 -5.14 -10.75
N THR A 194 -2.35 -5.36 -10.60
CA THR A 194 -1.55 -4.87 -9.49
C THR A 194 -0.50 -3.87 -9.98
N ARG A 195 -0.36 -2.77 -9.27
CA ARG A 195 0.75 -1.83 -9.39
C ARG A 195 1.77 -2.13 -8.30
N VAL A 196 3.01 -2.40 -8.68
CA VAL A 196 4.12 -2.61 -7.75
C VAL A 196 5.07 -1.43 -7.81
N ILE A 197 5.50 -0.94 -6.64
CA ILE A 197 6.45 0.18 -6.51
C ILE A 197 7.63 -0.31 -5.69
N GLY A 198 8.86 -0.01 -6.13
CA GLY A 198 10.07 -0.38 -5.41
C GLY A 198 11.19 0.63 -5.62
N TYR A 199 12.13 0.68 -4.65
CA TYR A 199 13.30 1.55 -4.67
C TYR A 199 14.56 0.71 -4.91
N PRO A 200 15.06 0.58 -6.16
CA PRO A 200 16.28 -0.18 -6.45
C PRO A 200 17.47 0.42 -5.71
N ASN A 201 18.36 -0.42 -5.17
CA ASN A 201 19.57 0.03 -4.47
C ASN A 201 20.37 1.03 -5.32
N GLY A 202 20.69 2.19 -4.73
CA GLY A 202 21.48 3.23 -5.38
C GLY A 202 20.78 3.97 -6.51
N ALA A 203 19.54 3.62 -6.86
CA ALA A 203 18.77 4.37 -7.84
C ALA A 203 18.27 5.70 -7.24
N PRO A 204 18.27 6.79 -8.02
CA PRO A 204 17.79 8.09 -7.54
C PRO A 204 16.26 8.15 -7.41
N GLU A 205 15.53 7.27 -8.07
CA GLU A 205 14.07 7.25 -8.15
C GLU A 205 13.53 5.83 -8.02
N PRO A 206 12.29 5.67 -7.54
CA PRO A 206 11.62 4.37 -7.55
C PRO A 206 11.23 3.94 -8.95
N VAL A 207 11.00 2.64 -9.09
CA VAL A 207 10.39 2.03 -10.28
C VAL A 207 8.95 1.66 -10.00
N VAL A 208 8.12 1.72 -11.04
CA VAL A 208 6.72 1.29 -11.02
C VAL A 208 6.40 0.43 -12.22
N CYS A 209 5.64 -0.62 -12.01
CA CYS A 209 5.08 -1.45 -13.06
C CYS A 209 3.64 -1.83 -12.71
N GLN A 210 2.82 -2.07 -13.72
CA GLN A 210 1.46 -2.56 -13.54
C GLN A 210 1.27 -3.80 -14.40
N ASN A 211 0.95 -4.93 -13.76
CA ASN A 211 0.65 -6.19 -14.41
C ASN A 211 -0.30 -7.04 -13.56
N TRP A 212 -0.78 -8.14 -14.10
CA TRP A 212 -1.57 -9.09 -13.33
C TRP A 212 -0.67 -9.92 -12.42
N THR A 213 -1.09 -10.09 -11.17
CA THR A 213 -0.54 -11.11 -10.29
C THR A 213 -1.14 -12.48 -10.63
N LYS A 214 -0.48 -13.54 -10.19
CA LYS A 214 -0.97 -14.91 -10.22
C LYS A 214 -0.58 -15.66 -8.95
N ALA A 215 -1.27 -16.75 -8.63
CA ALA A 215 -0.84 -17.64 -7.57
C ALA A 215 0.42 -18.40 -8.03
N PHE A 216 1.51 -18.29 -7.27
CA PHE A 216 2.70 -19.11 -7.43
C PHE A 216 2.56 -20.42 -6.64
N SER A 217 2.03 -20.33 -5.43
CA SER A 217 1.70 -21.44 -4.56
C SER A 217 0.43 -21.12 -3.76
N PRO A 218 -0.06 -22.01 -2.89
CA PRO A 218 -1.22 -21.70 -2.05
C PRO A 218 -1.07 -20.45 -1.18
N ASN A 219 0.17 -20.05 -0.85
CA ASN A 219 0.47 -18.94 0.07
C ASN A 219 1.37 -17.86 -0.55
N GLN A 220 1.68 -17.96 -1.84
CA GLN A 220 2.58 -17.00 -2.51
C GLN A 220 1.97 -16.45 -3.80
N LEU A 221 2.18 -15.16 -4.02
CA LEU A 221 1.89 -14.45 -5.25
C LEU A 221 3.14 -14.38 -6.13
N GLU A 222 2.94 -14.29 -7.44
CA GLU A 222 3.96 -14.00 -8.43
C GLU A 222 3.53 -12.80 -9.28
N PHE A 223 4.51 -11.95 -9.59
CA PHE A 223 4.33 -10.74 -10.40
C PHE A 223 5.45 -10.64 -11.43
N ASP A 224 5.09 -10.79 -12.71
CA ASP A 224 6.01 -10.74 -13.84
C ASP A 224 6.20 -9.30 -14.30
N CYS A 225 7.30 -8.67 -13.89
CA CYS A 225 7.73 -7.38 -14.42
C CYS A 225 9.25 -7.19 -14.17
N GLY A 226 9.96 -6.74 -15.20
CA GLY A 226 11.37 -6.42 -15.10
C GLY A 226 11.64 -5.13 -14.34
N GLY A 227 12.90 -4.95 -13.88
CA GLY A 227 13.33 -3.72 -13.24
C GLY A 227 13.22 -3.69 -11.71
N TYR A 228 13.09 -4.84 -11.07
CA TYR A 228 13.01 -5.00 -9.62
C TYR A 228 14.25 -5.72 -9.04
N PRO A 229 15.44 -5.07 -9.06
CA PRO A 229 16.63 -5.62 -8.41
C PRO A 229 16.57 -5.41 -6.88
N ASP A 230 17.67 -5.77 -6.21
CA ASP A 230 17.87 -5.51 -4.78
C ASP A 230 17.50 -4.08 -4.40
N GLY A 231 16.91 -3.92 -3.21
CA GLY A 231 16.40 -2.64 -2.70
C GLY A 231 14.89 -2.47 -2.94
N THR A 232 14.32 -3.12 -3.95
CA THR A 232 12.87 -3.09 -4.18
C THR A 232 12.08 -3.93 -3.19
N SER A 233 12.74 -4.83 -2.45
CA SER A 233 12.18 -5.61 -1.34
C SER A 233 11.33 -4.77 -0.40
N GLY A 234 10.19 -5.30 0.05
CA GLY A 234 9.21 -4.58 0.85
C GLY A 234 8.29 -3.64 0.05
N GLY A 235 8.53 -3.49 -1.25
CA GLY A 235 7.70 -2.68 -2.13
C GLY A 235 6.27 -3.21 -2.23
N PRO A 236 5.23 -2.35 -2.09
CA PRO A 236 3.85 -2.78 -2.00
C PRO A 236 3.29 -3.26 -3.35
N PHE A 237 2.44 -4.31 -3.29
CA PHE A 237 1.56 -4.77 -4.36
C PHE A 237 0.22 -4.07 -4.19
N LEU A 238 -0.05 -3.02 -4.97
CA LEU A 238 -1.22 -2.15 -4.84
C LEU A 238 -2.28 -2.48 -5.88
N ILE A 239 -3.51 -2.66 -5.44
CA ILE A 239 -4.69 -2.79 -6.29
C ILE A 239 -5.65 -1.62 -6.03
N ARG A 240 -6.59 -1.39 -6.96
CA ARG A 240 -7.62 -0.34 -6.83
C ARG A 240 -7.01 1.04 -6.54
N VAL A 241 -5.89 1.33 -7.19
CA VAL A 241 -5.15 2.57 -6.96
C VAL A 241 -5.97 3.78 -7.44
N ASP A 242 -6.18 4.73 -6.54
CA ASP A 242 -6.75 6.04 -6.87
C ASP A 242 -5.71 6.87 -7.64
N HIS A 243 -6.09 7.37 -8.81
CA HIS A 243 -5.17 8.11 -9.69
C HIS A 243 -4.80 9.50 -9.17
N ALA A 244 -5.61 10.09 -8.29
CA ALA A 244 -5.35 11.43 -7.76
C ALA A 244 -4.35 11.39 -6.59
N THR A 245 -4.43 10.36 -5.75
CA THR A 245 -3.58 10.22 -4.56
C THR A 245 -2.42 9.25 -4.76
N GLY A 246 -2.54 8.31 -5.71
CA GLY A 246 -1.62 7.21 -5.90
C GLY A 246 -1.76 6.08 -4.88
N GLN A 247 -2.69 6.19 -3.93
CA GLN A 247 -2.95 5.23 -2.86
C GLN A 247 -3.90 4.13 -3.33
N GLY A 248 -3.79 2.96 -2.71
CA GLY A 248 -4.63 1.82 -3.03
C GLY A 248 -4.80 0.84 -1.87
N THR A 249 -5.15 -0.39 -2.21
CA THR A 249 -5.18 -1.50 -1.26
C THR A 249 -3.92 -2.34 -1.45
N VAL A 250 -3.10 -2.46 -0.41
CA VAL A 250 -1.90 -3.29 -0.42
C VAL A 250 -2.28 -4.75 -0.12
N MET A 251 -1.99 -5.65 -1.05
CA MET A 251 -2.30 -7.08 -0.93
C MET A 251 -1.07 -7.98 -0.82
N GLY A 252 0.12 -7.41 -0.84
CA GLY A 252 1.40 -8.08 -0.76
C GLY A 252 2.55 -7.08 -0.71
N VAL A 253 3.76 -7.59 -0.46
CA VAL A 253 5.02 -6.83 -0.56
C VAL A 253 6.06 -7.69 -1.28
N ILE A 254 7.01 -7.08 -1.99
CA ILE A 254 8.14 -7.82 -2.56
C ILE A 254 8.88 -8.51 -1.41
N GLY A 255 8.76 -9.83 -1.35
CA GLY A 255 9.26 -10.69 -0.26
C GLY A 255 8.77 -12.11 -0.44
N GLY A 256 8.84 -12.94 0.60
CA GLY A 256 8.39 -14.34 0.57
C GLY A 256 9.37 -15.26 -0.16
N TYR A 257 8.89 -16.00 -1.16
CA TYR A 257 9.74 -16.94 -1.89
C TYR A 257 10.98 -16.25 -2.47
N GLN A 258 12.18 -16.83 -2.18
CA GLN A 258 13.46 -16.25 -2.57
C GLN A 258 13.64 -14.77 -2.13
N GLN A 259 13.06 -14.39 -0.98
CA GLN A 259 13.07 -13.01 -0.47
C GLN A 259 12.57 -11.97 -1.50
N GLY A 260 11.61 -12.36 -2.35
CA GLY A 260 11.04 -11.53 -3.39
C GLY A 260 11.48 -11.87 -4.80
N GLY A 261 12.43 -12.81 -4.97
CA GLY A 261 12.88 -13.34 -6.26
C GLY A 261 14.39 -13.21 -6.48
N ASP A 262 14.98 -14.20 -7.11
CA ASP A 262 16.43 -14.24 -7.48
C ASP A 262 16.74 -13.52 -8.80
N SER A 263 15.74 -12.90 -9.41
CA SER A 263 15.85 -12.27 -10.73
C SER A 263 15.10 -10.93 -10.72
N PRO A 264 15.62 -9.89 -11.37
CA PRO A 264 14.95 -8.61 -11.43
C PRO A 264 13.72 -8.59 -12.35
N THR A 265 13.30 -9.74 -12.90
CA THR A 265 12.19 -9.86 -13.86
C THR A 265 10.93 -10.47 -13.29
N VAL A 266 11.02 -11.09 -12.11
CA VAL A 266 9.89 -11.72 -11.41
C VAL A 266 9.98 -11.35 -9.94
N SER A 267 8.88 -10.91 -9.36
CA SER A 267 8.78 -10.63 -7.93
C SER A 267 7.75 -11.55 -7.28
N TYR A 268 8.00 -11.92 -6.03
CA TYR A 268 7.09 -12.73 -5.22
C TYR A 268 6.61 -11.96 -3.99
N SER A 269 5.51 -12.43 -3.41
CA SER A 269 4.98 -11.93 -2.14
C SER A 269 4.30 -13.06 -1.38
N ALA A 270 4.45 -13.09 -0.06
CA ALA A 270 3.52 -13.84 0.77
C ALA A 270 2.08 -13.33 0.55
N MET A 271 1.10 -14.26 0.48
CA MET A 271 -0.31 -13.88 0.45
C MET A 271 -0.74 -13.39 1.83
N PHE A 272 -1.40 -12.25 1.87
CA PHE A 272 -1.85 -11.66 3.14
C PHE A 272 -3.10 -12.39 3.66
N GLY A 273 -2.88 -13.29 4.62
CA GLY A 273 -3.87 -14.12 5.29
C GLY A 273 -4.13 -13.69 6.74
N SER A 274 -4.60 -14.66 7.53
CA SER A 274 -4.85 -14.47 8.97
C SER A 274 -3.58 -14.21 9.78
N ASN A 275 -2.42 -14.71 9.36
CA ASN A 275 -1.11 -14.45 9.95
C ASN A 275 -0.74 -12.95 9.86
N VAL A 276 -0.86 -12.35 8.66
CA VAL A 276 -0.58 -10.92 8.45
C VAL A 276 -1.60 -10.05 9.20
N ARG A 277 -2.88 -10.45 9.24
CA ARG A 277 -3.90 -9.78 10.07
C ARG A 277 -3.50 -9.78 11.54
N ALA A 278 -3.14 -10.94 12.10
CA ALA A 278 -2.75 -11.05 13.51
C ALA A 278 -1.50 -10.22 13.83
N LEU A 279 -0.53 -10.19 12.91
CA LEU A 279 0.67 -9.36 13.04
C LEU A 279 0.31 -7.86 13.05
N TYR A 280 -0.57 -7.41 12.14
CA TYR A 280 -1.06 -6.05 12.09
C TYR A 280 -1.77 -5.66 13.40
N GLU A 281 -2.71 -6.48 13.87
CA GLU A 281 -3.45 -6.25 15.12
C GLU A 281 -2.49 -6.17 16.32
N SER A 282 -1.45 -7.01 16.34
CA SER A 282 -0.40 -6.96 17.36
C SER A 282 0.45 -5.69 17.27
N ALA A 283 0.73 -5.19 16.07
CA ALA A 283 1.43 -3.93 15.86
C ALA A 283 0.57 -2.75 16.35
N VAL A 284 -0.70 -2.68 15.94
CA VAL A 284 -1.65 -1.64 16.38
C VAL A 284 -1.82 -1.60 17.89
N ALA A 285 -1.92 -2.76 18.55
CA ALA A 285 -2.11 -2.80 20.00
C ALA A 285 -0.89 -2.32 20.81
N ARG A 286 0.28 -2.20 20.17
CA ARG A 286 1.55 -1.86 20.82
C ARG A 286 2.22 -0.60 20.28
N SER A 287 1.66 0.01 19.24
CA SER A 287 2.13 1.28 18.65
C SER A 287 1.59 2.53 19.36
#